data_c08667c6881b159df4f8c2a762c0481b
#
_entry.id   c08667c6881b159df4f8c2a762c0481b
#
_cell.length_a   1.000
_cell.length_b   1.000
_cell.length_c   1.000
_cell.angle_alpha   90.00
_cell.angle_beta   90.00
_cell.angle_gamma   90.00
#
_symmetry.space_group_name_H-M   'P 1'
#
loop_
_entity.id
_entity.type
_entity.pdbx_description
1 polymer ?
#
loop_
_entity_poly.entity_id
_entity_poly.type
_entity_poly.pdbx_seq_one_letter_code
_entity_poly.pdbx_strand_id
1 'polypeptide(L)'
;MNKHEYTVERPFWYDGKMVNEVGFCEDFLQKHPMVRVGGSFFTKDGRITDEESVRKEIYEMLRPYLNCGLAKRASGLLEMVKLEAYVPNLPVHEDRLHVANGTLFLNGEFTDQKEFCRNRLPVKYDANAPQPVTWLHFLSELLEDEDILTLQEYLGYCLIPTNRGQTMMLLKGNGGEGKSRIGVVMQKMLGDNLKNGSIAKVERSPFARADLEHQLVMVDDDMKMEALKSTHYLKSLITAEIPMDLERKGEQSYQGQMYVRFWPFPMAIWNPYTTIRTAFTADSLSCLSRRNLLTERMTRFLRTSSFPRLRVFSYGVWMVCVG
;
A
#
# COMPACT_ATOMS: atom_id res chain seq x y z
N MET A 1 -52.97 8.54 19.29
CA MET A 1 -51.73 8.06 18.68
C MET A 1 -51.13 9.24 17.93
N ASN A 2 -50.20 9.96 18.57
CA ASN A 2 -49.52 11.09 17.94
C ASN A 2 -48.48 10.60 16.94
N LYS A 3 -48.74 10.77 15.66
CA LYS A 3 -47.69 10.68 14.63
C LYS A 3 -46.80 11.91 14.81
N HIS A 4 -45.63 11.72 15.37
CA HIS A 4 -44.58 12.70 15.20
C HIS A 4 -44.18 12.68 13.70
N GLU A 5 -44.75 13.62 12.94
CA GLU A 5 -44.22 14.00 11.64
C GLU A 5 -42.87 14.67 11.88
N TYR A 6 -41.81 13.90 11.72
CA TYR A 6 -40.48 14.47 11.52
C TYR A 6 -40.54 15.19 10.17
N THR A 7 -40.71 16.48 10.19
CA THR A 7 -40.49 17.33 9.01
C THR A 7 -39.02 17.30 8.70
N VAL A 8 -38.60 16.36 7.85
CA VAL A 8 -37.26 16.35 7.29
C VAL A 8 -37.15 17.61 6.43
N GLU A 9 -36.28 18.55 6.82
CA GLU A 9 -36.02 19.74 6.02
C GLU A 9 -35.59 19.30 4.62
N ARG A 10 -36.25 19.93 3.60
CA ARG A 10 -35.93 19.59 2.21
C ARG A 10 -34.54 20.09 1.87
N PRO A 11 -33.68 19.23 1.33
CA PRO A 11 -32.37 19.67 0.88
C PRO A 11 -32.52 20.57 -0.37
N PHE A 12 -31.57 21.46 -0.57
CA PHE A 12 -31.59 22.44 -1.65
C PHE A 12 -31.61 21.81 -3.07
N TRP A 13 -31.15 20.56 -3.19
CA TRP A 13 -31.13 19.80 -4.44
C TRP A 13 -32.45 19.10 -4.77
N TYR A 14 -33.48 19.20 -3.89
CA TYR A 14 -34.79 18.56 -4.14
C TYR A 14 -35.94 19.55 -3.99
N ASP A 15 -36.69 19.81 -5.07
CA ASP A 15 -37.83 20.76 -5.09
C ASP A 15 -39.15 20.14 -4.68
N GLY A 16 -39.22 18.84 -4.40
CA GLY A 16 -40.43 18.06 -4.09
C GLY A 16 -40.93 17.24 -5.29
N LYS A 17 -40.35 17.40 -6.48
CA LYS A 17 -40.68 16.64 -7.69
C LYS A 17 -39.41 16.14 -8.40
N MET A 18 -38.41 17.00 -8.52
CA MET A 18 -37.20 16.74 -9.28
C MET A 18 -35.97 16.84 -8.38
N VAL A 19 -34.95 16.06 -8.73
CA VAL A 19 -33.62 16.11 -8.13
C VAL A 19 -32.75 16.97 -9.03
N ASN A 20 -32.17 18.04 -8.50
CA ASN A 20 -31.07 18.74 -9.12
C ASN A 20 -29.80 17.89 -8.95
N GLU A 21 -29.36 17.24 -10.02
CA GLU A 21 -28.26 16.27 -9.99
C GLU A 21 -26.93 16.92 -9.60
N VAL A 22 -26.65 18.13 -10.08
CA VAL A 22 -25.41 18.88 -9.72
C VAL A 22 -25.43 19.23 -8.24
N GLY A 23 -26.51 19.86 -7.74
CA GLY A 23 -26.62 20.19 -6.33
C GLY A 23 -26.58 18.95 -5.41
N PHE A 24 -27.14 17.82 -5.88
CA PHE A 24 -27.02 16.55 -5.16
C PHE A 24 -25.57 16.11 -5.05
N CYS A 25 -24.82 16.12 -6.15
CA CYS A 25 -23.41 15.70 -6.16
C CYS A 25 -22.55 16.60 -5.28
N GLU A 26 -22.78 17.91 -5.28
CA GLU A 26 -22.11 18.86 -4.39
C GLU A 26 -22.36 18.53 -2.91
N ASP A 27 -23.62 18.35 -2.51
CA ASP A 27 -24.00 17.99 -1.13
C ASP A 27 -23.47 16.62 -0.74
N PHE A 28 -23.52 15.64 -1.67
CA PHE A 28 -23.01 14.30 -1.45
C PHE A 28 -21.50 14.31 -1.21
N LEU A 29 -20.72 14.96 -2.08
CA LEU A 29 -19.25 15.03 -1.94
C LEU A 29 -18.79 15.89 -0.76
N GLN A 30 -19.61 16.84 -0.33
CA GLN A 30 -19.36 17.59 0.92
C GLN A 30 -19.53 16.70 2.16
N LYS A 31 -20.57 15.85 2.18
CA LYS A 31 -20.85 14.91 3.29
C LYS A 31 -19.95 13.66 3.27
N HIS A 32 -19.62 13.21 2.06
CA HIS A 32 -18.78 12.05 1.80
C HIS A 32 -17.57 12.45 0.95
N PRO A 33 -16.56 13.13 1.54
CA PRO A 33 -15.40 13.60 0.78
C PRO A 33 -14.65 12.43 0.14
N MET A 34 -14.65 12.39 -1.19
CA MET A 34 -13.95 11.36 -1.97
C MET A 34 -13.46 11.91 -3.29
N VAL A 35 -12.44 11.27 -3.85
CA VAL A 35 -11.92 11.53 -5.20
C VAL A 35 -11.85 10.22 -5.99
N ARG A 36 -11.94 10.31 -7.32
CA ARG A 36 -11.88 9.15 -8.21
C ARG A 36 -10.66 9.20 -9.11
N VAL A 37 -9.82 8.16 -9.04
CA VAL A 37 -8.60 8.02 -9.82
C VAL A 37 -8.49 6.61 -10.39
N GLY A 38 -8.23 6.47 -11.67
CA GLY A 38 -7.99 5.17 -12.32
C GLY A 38 -9.12 4.16 -12.09
N GLY A 39 -10.38 4.63 -12.10
CA GLY A 39 -11.55 3.79 -11.91
C GLY A 39 -11.91 3.47 -10.45
N SER A 40 -11.13 3.89 -9.45
CA SER A 40 -11.41 3.64 -8.04
C SER A 40 -11.68 4.92 -7.27
N PHE A 41 -12.58 4.86 -6.27
CA PHE A 41 -12.77 5.94 -5.33
C PHE A 41 -11.75 5.87 -4.18
N PHE A 42 -11.34 7.03 -3.70
CA PHE A 42 -10.47 7.20 -2.54
C PHE A 42 -11.11 8.20 -1.59
N THR A 43 -11.21 7.81 -0.33
CA THR A 43 -11.52 8.71 0.78
C THR A 43 -10.23 9.10 1.49
N LYS A 44 -10.34 9.99 2.47
CA LYS A 44 -9.22 10.28 3.37
C LYS A 44 -8.82 9.08 4.25
N ASP A 45 -9.67 8.05 4.35
CA ASP A 45 -9.40 6.82 5.11
C ASP A 45 -8.83 5.68 4.25
N GLY A 46 -8.84 5.83 2.93
CA GLY A 46 -8.25 4.87 1.99
C GLY A 46 -9.09 4.64 0.74
N ARG A 47 -8.73 3.59 0.01
CA ARG A 47 -9.41 3.20 -1.23
C ARG A 47 -10.75 2.54 -0.93
N ILE A 48 -11.79 2.93 -1.65
CA ILE A 48 -13.07 2.20 -1.69
C ILE A 48 -12.94 1.09 -2.73
N THR A 49 -13.03 -0.15 -2.30
CA THR A 49 -12.88 -1.34 -3.17
C THR A 49 -14.17 -1.76 -3.85
N ASP A 50 -15.32 -1.29 -3.34
CA ASP A 50 -16.65 -1.64 -3.82
C ASP A 50 -17.47 -0.40 -4.15
N GLU A 51 -17.73 -0.17 -5.45
CA GLU A 51 -18.59 0.93 -5.92
C GLU A 51 -20.05 0.81 -5.44
N GLU A 52 -20.51 -0.41 -5.10
CA GLU A 52 -21.84 -0.63 -4.57
C GLU A 52 -22.04 0.06 -3.22
N SER A 53 -20.98 0.19 -2.42
CA SER A 53 -21.04 0.94 -1.16
C SER A 53 -21.36 2.43 -1.41
N VAL A 54 -20.74 3.06 -2.41
CA VAL A 54 -21.00 4.44 -2.80
C VAL A 54 -22.42 4.58 -3.35
N ARG A 55 -22.85 3.65 -4.20
CA ARG A 55 -24.23 3.64 -4.72
C ARG A 55 -25.25 3.49 -3.60
N LYS A 56 -24.95 2.70 -2.59
CA LYS A 56 -25.81 2.55 -1.40
C LYS A 56 -25.90 3.85 -0.60
N GLU A 57 -24.81 4.55 -0.38
CA GLU A 57 -24.80 5.85 0.31
C GLU A 57 -25.66 6.88 -0.46
N ILE A 58 -25.53 6.94 -1.79
CA ILE A 58 -26.39 7.75 -2.66
C ILE A 58 -27.87 7.36 -2.49
N TYR A 59 -28.16 6.06 -2.50
CA TYR A 59 -29.51 5.56 -2.30
C TYR A 59 -30.09 5.97 -0.94
N GLU A 60 -29.33 5.82 0.15
CA GLU A 60 -29.77 6.18 1.50
C GLU A 60 -30.04 7.70 1.62
N MET A 61 -29.26 8.52 0.93
CA MET A 61 -29.45 9.96 0.90
C MET A 61 -30.72 10.38 0.13
N LEU A 62 -31.11 9.63 -0.91
CA LEU A 62 -32.33 9.87 -1.69
C LEU A 62 -33.60 9.36 -1.00
N ARG A 63 -33.49 8.27 -0.25
CA ARG A 63 -34.61 7.49 0.30
C ARG A 63 -35.63 8.29 1.11
N PRO A 64 -35.27 9.31 1.93
CA PRO A 64 -36.22 10.11 2.68
C PRO A 64 -37.14 10.97 1.79
N TYR A 65 -36.75 11.26 0.54
CA TYR A 65 -37.42 12.24 -0.34
C TYR A 65 -38.14 11.61 -1.53
N LEU A 66 -37.79 10.39 -1.90
CA LEU A 66 -38.31 9.72 -3.10
C LEU A 66 -38.96 8.38 -2.75
N ASN A 67 -40.11 8.13 -3.35
CA ASN A 67 -40.88 6.89 -3.13
C ASN A 67 -40.77 5.87 -4.29
N CYS A 68 -40.22 6.28 -5.45
CA CYS A 68 -40.10 5.41 -6.62
C CYS A 68 -38.86 5.74 -7.45
N GLY A 69 -38.41 4.76 -8.25
CA GLY A 69 -37.31 4.95 -9.18
C GLY A 69 -35.90 5.10 -8.53
N LEU A 70 -35.79 4.87 -7.22
CA LEU A 70 -34.60 5.10 -6.42
C LEU A 70 -33.35 4.39 -6.97
N ALA A 71 -33.47 3.10 -7.32
CA ALA A 71 -32.33 2.33 -7.81
C ALA A 71 -31.75 2.90 -9.12
N LYS A 72 -32.64 3.28 -10.06
CA LYS A 72 -32.24 3.90 -11.34
C LYS A 72 -31.59 5.27 -11.10
N ARG A 73 -32.18 6.09 -10.22
CA ARG A 73 -31.64 7.41 -9.88
C ARG A 73 -30.30 7.31 -9.16
N ALA A 74 -30.17 6.38 -8.20
CA ALA A 74 -28.90 6.16 -7.51
C ALA A 74 -27.79 5.75 -8.49
N SER A 75 -28.09 4.89 -9.48
CA SER A 75 -27.12 4.54 -10.52
C SER A 75 -26.76 5.72 -11.42
N GLY A 76 -27.73 6.55 -11.82
CA GLY A 76 -27.46 7.75 -12.62
C GLY A 76 -26.63 8.78 -11.88
N LEU A 77 -26.93 9.02 -10.60
CA LEU A 77 -26.17 9.93 -9.76
C LEU A 77 -24.76 9.39 -9.44
N LEU A 78 -24.60 8.07 -9.33
CA LEU A 78 -23.26 7.48 -9.20
C LEU A 78 -22.38 7.83 -10.41
N GLU A 79 -22.91 7.77 -11.63
CA GLU A 79 -22.14 8.17 -12.83
C GLU A 79 -21.78 9.66 -12.79
N MET A 80 -22.67 10.53 -12.29
CA MET A 80 -22.37 11.95 -12.07
C MET A 80 -21.28 12.14 -11.01
N VAL A 81 -21.41 11.47 -9.84
CA VAL A 81 -20.38 11.50 -8.77
C VAL A 81 -19.02 11.02 -9.28
N LYS A 82 -18.98 10.05 -10.19
CA LYS A 82 -17.74 9.60 -10.83
C LYS A 82 -17.06 10.70 -11.63
N LEU A 83 -17.83 11.58 -12.27
CA LEU A 83 -17.29 12.70 -13.05
C LEU A 83 -16.86 13.84 -12.13
N GLU A 84 -17.70 14.24 -11.18
CA GLU A 84 -17.43 15.34 -10.24
C GLU A 84 -16.24 15.04 -9.30
N ALA A 85 -16.11 13.79 -8.87
CA ALA A 85 -15.01 13.35 -8.02
C ALA A 85 -13.70 13.07 -8.79
N TYR A 86 -13.70 13.16 -10.13
CA TYR A 86 -12.54 12.79 -10.93
C TYR A 86 -11.37 13.72 -10.70
N VAL A 87 -10.20 13.11 -10.44
CA VAL A 87 -8.89 13.76 -10.48
C VAL A 87 -7.94 12.88 -11.30
N PRO A 88 -7.02 13.46 -12.07
CA PRO A 88 -6.16 12.69 -12.97
C PRO A 88 -5.21 11.77 -12.20
N ASN A 89 -4.74 12.20 -11.04
CA ASN A 89 -3.78 11.45 -10.22
C ASN A 89 -3.85 11.83 -8.75
N LEU A 90 -3.36 10.94 -7.88
CA LEU A 90 -3.09 11.24 -6.47
C LEU A 90 -1.60 11.45 -6.28
N PRO A 91 -1.20 12.40 -5.40
CA PRO A 91 0.20 12.62 -5.12
C PRO A 91 0.84 11.38 -4.48
N VAL A 92 2.10 11.13 -4.81
CA VAL A 92 2.95 10.14 -4.20
C VAL A 92 3.99 10.87 -3.35
N HIS A 93 4.00 10.61 -2.06
CA HIS A 93 4.87 11.29 -1.11
C HIS A 93 5.94 10.32 -0.61
N GLU A 94 7.21 10.65 -0.84
CA GLU A 94 8.36 9.88 -0.34
C GLU A 94 8.85 10.37 1.04
N ASP A 95 8.34 11.49 1.52
CA ASP A 95 8.76 12.19 2.75
C ASP A 95 7.85 11.92 3.97
N ARG A 96 6.78 11.15 3.78
CA ARG A 96 5.79 10.90 4.82
C ARG A 96 5.09 9.55 4.68
N LEU A 97 4.52 9.08 5.78
CA LEU A 97 3.66 7.89 5.84
C LEU A 97 2.22 8.33 6.14
N HIS A 98 1.28 7.89 5.33
CA HIS A 98 -0.13 8.06 5.60
C HIS A 98 -0.62 6.86 6.41
N VAL A 99 -0.87 7.07 7.70
CA VAL A 99 -1.34 6.05 8.65
C VAL A 99 -2.84 6.21 8.92
N ALA A 100 -3.46 5.23 9.57
CA ALA A 100 -4.92 5.22 9.80
C ALA A 100 -5.42 6.44 10.60
N ASN A 101 -4.61 6.99 11.50
CA ASN A 101 -4.97 8.13 12.34
C ASN A 101 -4.33 9.46 11.94
N GLY A 102 -3.67 9.54 10.78
CA GLY A 102 -3.07 10.82 10.35
C GLY A 102 -1.92 10.66 9.36
N THR A 103 -0.97 11.57 9.43
CA THR A 103 0.23 11.61 8.60
C THR A 103 1.47 11.75 9.47
N LEU A 104 2.42 10.85 9.30
CA LEU A 104 3.70 10.83 9.99
C LEU A 104 4.80 11.21 9.01
N PHE A 105 5.46 12.33 9.24
CA PHE A 105 6.58 12.79 8.42
C PHE A 105 7.87 12.05 8.81
N LEU A 106 8.76 11.87 7.84
CA LEU A 106 10.03 11.18 8.09
C LEU A 106 10.99 11.94 9.02
N ASN A 107 10.74 13.22 9.28
CA ASN A 107 11.42 13.99 10.32
C ASN A 107 10.95 13.68 11.75
N GLY A 108 9.90 12.84 11.90
CA GLY A 108 9.30 12.44 13.16
C GLY A 108 8.10 13.28 13.61
N GLU A 109 7.71 14.30 12.84
CA GLU A 109 6.50 15.07 13.12
C GLU A 109 5.25 14.27 12.75
N PHE A 110 4.21 14.38 13.56
CA PHE A 110 2.92 13.75 13.34
C PHE A 110 1.81 14.78 13.32
N THR A 111 0.86 14.60 12.41
CA THR A 111 -0.41 15.33 12.39
C THR A 111 -1.57 14.36 12.24
N ASP A 112 -2.69 14.65 12.91
CA ASP A 112 -3.95 13.91 12.76
C ASP A 112 -4.69 14.22 11.46
N GLN A 113 -4.21 15.19 10.70
CA GLN A 113 -4.78 15.53 9.40
C GLN A 113 -4.51 14.43 8.38
N LYS A 114 -5.59 14.02 7.69
CA LYS A 114 -5.56 13.02 6.64
C LYS A 114 -5.70 13.67 5.28
N GLU A 115 -4.83 13.30 4.37
CA GLU A 115 -4.84 13.71 2.96
C GLU A 115 -5.37 12.58 2.08
N PHE A 116 -5.86 12.89 0.89
CA PHE A 116 -6.10 11.86 -0.12
C PHE A 116 -4.76 11.30 -0.59
N CYS A 117 -4.61 10.00 -0.52
CA CYS A 117 -3.37 9.32 -0.90
C CYS A 117 -3.64 7.91 -1.42
N ARG A 118 -2.70 7.36 -2.18
CA ARG A 118 -2.81 5.98 -2.68
C ARG A 118 -2.44 4.94 -1.63
N ASN A 119 -1.38 5.21 -0.88
CA ASN A 119 -0.75 4.24 0.01
C ASN A 119 -0.99 4.60 1.48
N ARG A 120 -2.26 4.53 1.92
CA ARG A 120 -2.58 4.62 3.35
C ARG A 120 -2.37 3.28 4.01
N LEU A 121 -1.63 3.31 5.13
CA LEU A 121 -1.43 2.14 5.98
C LEU A 121 -2.62 1.97 6.92
N PRO A 122 -3.14 0.75 7.13
CA PRO A 122 -4.29 0.50 7.99
C PRO A 122 -3.96 0.61 9.49
N VAL A 123 -2.70 0.80 9.83
CA VAL A 123 -2.20 0.87 11.21
C VAL A 123 -2.16 2.30 11.72
N LYS A 124 -2.35 2.48 13.04
CA LYS A 124 -2.25 3.77 13.71
C LYS A 124 -0.82 4.04 14.16
N TYR A 125 -0.41 5.28 14.14
CA TYR A 125 0.81 5.73 14.80
C TYR A 125 0.53 6.10 16.24
N ASP A 126 1.36 5.61 17.16
CA ASP A 126 1.37 5.98 18.58
C ASP A 126 2.84 6.12 19.03
N ALA A 127 3.22 7.35 19.38
CA ALA A 127 4.58 7.64 19.85
C ALA A 127 4.91 7.00 21.21
N ASN A 128 3.90 6.61 21.98
CA ASN A 128 4.03 6.02 23.31
C ASN A 128 3.75 4.51 23.33
N ALA A 129 3.60 3.89 22.17
CA ALA A 129 3.33 2.46 22.10
C ALA A 129 4.45 1.64 22.78
N PRO A 130 4.11 0.58 23.52
CA PRO A 130 5.12 -0.25 24.18
C PRO A 130 5.94 -1.04 23.16
N GLN A 131 7.15 -1.41 23.54
CA GLN A 131 7.98 -2.27 22.67
C GLN A 131 7.28 -3.61 22.39
N PRO A 132 7.32 -4.12 21.17
CA PRO A 132 6.70 -5.39 20.79
C PRO A 132 7.56 -6.58 21.24
N VAL A 133 7.62 -6.85 22.52
CA VAL A 133 8.52 -7.84 23.14
C VAL A 133 8.37 -9.21 22.52
N THR A 134 7.15 -9.69 22.28
CA THR A 134 6.89 -11.00 21.65
C THR A 134 7.45 -11.08 20.23
N TRP A 135 7.33 -10.01 19.48
CA TRP A 135 7.88 -9.94 18.13
C TRP A 135 9.41 -9.93 18.13
N LEU A 136 10.02 -9.14 18.99
CA LEU A 136 11.48 -9.07 19.12
C LEU A 136 12.04 -10.42 19.58
N HIS A 137 11.37 -11.09 20.51
CA HIS A 137 11.73 -12.45 20.93
C HIS A 137 11.64 -13.45 19.77
N PHE A 138 10.52 -13.45 19.04
CA PHE A 138 10.37 -14.28 17.84
C PHE A 138 11.50 -14.04 16.82
N LEU A 139 11.88 -12.78 16.60
CA LEU A 139 12.98 -12.48 15.67
C LEU A 139 14.33 -12.97 16.19
N SER A 140 14.61 -12.86 17.50
CA SER A 140 15.86 -13.35 18.10
C SER A 140 15.99 -14.87 18.06
N GLU A 141 14.88 -15.60 17.99
CA GLU A 141 14.89 -17.06 17.76
C GLU A 141 15.12 -17.44 16.28
N LEU A 142 14.76 -16.53 15.35
CA LEU A 142 14.79 -16.79 13.92
C LEU A 142 16.06 -16.28 13.24
N LEU A 143 16.64 -15.19 13.72
CA LEU A 143 17.67 -14.40 13.04
C LEU A 143 18.79 -14.01 14.01
N GLU A 144 19.96 -13.78 13.46
CA GLU A 144 21.07 -13.14 14.18
C GLU A 144 20.80 -11.63 14.38
N ASP A 145 21.38 -11.02 15.41
CA ASP A 145 21.15 -9.62 15.78
C ASP A 145 21.40 -8.64 14.62
N GLU A 146 22.45 -8.86 13.82
CA GLU A 146 22.75 -8.03 12.65
C GLU A 146 21.69 -8.17 11.55
N ASP A 147 21.12 -9.36 11.38
CA ASP A 147 20.06 -9.65 10.43
C ASP A 147 18.74 -9.02 10.87
N ILE A 148 18.46 -8.94 12.18
CA ILE A 148 17.30 -8.25 12.74
C ILE A 148 17.36 -6.76 12.39
N LEU A 149 18.52 -6.12 12.55
CA LEU A 149 18.70 -4.70 12.20
C LEU A 149 18.49 -4.47 10.70
N THR A 150 19.03 -5.34 9.86
CA THR A 150 18.86 -5.31 8.40
C THR A 150 17.38 -5.47 8.01
N LEU A 151 16.67 -6.39 8.66
CA LEU A 151 15.24 -6.59 8.48
C LEU A 151 14.46 -5.33 8.86
N GLN A 152 14.75 -4.72 10.00
CA GLN A 152 14.09 -3.49 10.45
C GLN A 152 14.25 -2.34 9.44
N GLU A 153 15.45 -2.13 8.94
CA GLU A 153 15.73 -1.10 7.92
C GLU A 153 14.96 -1.36 6.63
N TYR A 154 14.95 -2.62 6.17
CA TYR A 154 14.21 -2.99 4.97
C TYR A 154 12.70 -2.85 5.15
N LEU A 155 12.15 -3.21 6.31
CA LEU A 155 10.74 -3.00 6.65
C LEU A 155 10.38 -1.51 6.62
N GLY A 156 11.20 -0.66 7.21
CA GLY A 156 11.02 0.80 7.14
C GLY A 156 11.02 1.31 5.70
N TYR A 157 11.95 0.83 4.87
CA TYR A 157 12.02 1.14 3.45
C TYR A 157 10.75 0.71 2.69
N CYS A 158 10.15 -0.43 3.07
CA CYS A 158 8.92 -0.94 2.47
C CYS A 158 7.68 -0.06 2.72
N LEU A 159 7.70 0.86 3.65
CA LEU A 159 6.57 1.74 3.95
C LEU A 159 6.50 2.98 3.05
N ILE A 160 7.58 3.30 2.33
CA ILE A 160 7.72 4.52 1.54
C ILE A 160 7.57 4.17 0.05
N PRO A 161 6.78 4.92 -0.75
CA PRO A 161 6.57 4.63 -2.16
C PRO A 161 7.78 5.07 -3.02
N THR A 162 8.96 4.46 -2.80
CA THR A 162 10.19 4.73 -3.53
C THR A 162 10.97 3.45 -3.80
N ASN A 163 11.72 3.39 -4.88
CA ASN A 163 12.67 2.32 -5.18
C ASN A 163 14.13 2.80 -5.28
N ARG A 164 14.43 4.00 -4.75
CA ARG A 164 15.79 4.57 -4.76
C ARG A 164 16.85 3.69 -4.08
N GLY A 165 16.44 2.83 -3.15
CA GLY A 165 17.34 1.84 -2.54
C GLY A 165 17.75 0.72 -3.49
N GLN A 166 17.03 0.52 -4.60
CA GLN A 166 17.31 -0.47 -5.65
C GLN A 166 17.65 -1.85 -5.12
N THR A 167 16.96 -2.29 -4.08
CA THR A 167 17.23 -3.53 -3.37
C THR A 167 15.96 -4.38 -3.21
N MET A 168 16.14 -5.69 -3.13
CA MET A 168 15.14 -6.60 -2.60
C MET A 168 15.77 -7.45 -1.50
N MET A 169 14.95 -7.94 -0.58
CA MET A 169 15.38 -8.80 0.52
C MET A 169 14.98 -10.23 0.24
N LEU A 170 15.95 -11.16 0.41
CA LEU A 170 15.73 -12.60 0.40
C LEU A 170 15.83 -13.13 1.81
N LEU A 171 14.75 -13.73 2.31
CA LEU A 171 14.74 -14.43 3.58
C LEU A 171 14.83 -15.95 3.33
N LYS A 172 16.03 -16.47 3.39
CA LYS A 172 16.36 -17.86 3.04
C LYS A 172 16.31 -18.76 4.27
N GLY A 173 15.72 -19.97 4.13
CA GLY A 173 15.68 -20.97 5.20
C GLY A 173 15.11 -22.30 4.71
N ASN A 174 15.16 -23.32 5.56
CA ASN A 174 14.86 -24.73 5.20
C ASN A 174 13.35 -25.08 5.17
N GLY A 175 12.47 -24.11 5.50
CA GLY A 175 11.04 -24.36 5.68
C GLY A 175 10.67 -24.69 7.13
N GLY A 176 9.45 -24.33 7.53
CA GLY A 176 8.95 -24.61 8.88
C GLY A 176 9.48 -23.72 10.01
N GLU A 177 10.40 -22.80 9.72
CA GLU A 177 11.08 -21.95 10.71
C GLU A 177 10.28 -20.71 11.14
N GLY A 178 9.13 -20.47 10.52
CA GLY A 178 8.28 -19.33 10.86
C GLY A 178 8.47 -18.09 9.99
N LYS A 179 9.29 -18.12 8.93
CA LYS A 179 9.51 -16.98 8.01
C LYS A 179 8.23 -16.34 7.48
N SER A 180 7.25 -17.16 7.10
CA SER A 180 5.94 -16.68 6.62
C SER A 180 5.18 -15.85 7.66
N ARG A 181 5.52 -15.96 8.96
CA ARG A 181 4.93 -15.11 10.02
C ARG A 181 5.34 -13.66 9.87
N ILE A 182 6.55 -13.40 9.36
CA ILE A 182 6.98 -12.04 9.01
C ILE A 182 6.06 -11.48 7.91
N GLY A 183 5.75 -12.29 6.88
CA GLY A 183 4.80 -11.93 5.83
C GLY A 183 3.41 -11.59 6.36
N VAL A 184 2.92 -12.33 7.39
CA VAL A 184 1.63 -12.04 8.04
C VAL A 184 1.66 -10.68 8.75
N VAL A 185 2.73 -10.37 9.47
CA VAL A 185 2.89 -9.04 10.13
C VAL A 185 2.92 -7.95 9.06
N MET A 186 3.69 -8.14 7.98
CA MET A 186 3.72 -7.19 6.86
C MET A 186 2.36 -6.97 6.23
N GLN A 187 1.58 -8.04 6.02
CA GLN A 187 0.22 -7.93 5.49
C GLN A 187 -0.68 -7.09 6.40
N LYS A 188 -0.55 -7.24 7.71
CA LYS A 188 -1.31 -6.43 8.69
C LYS A 188 -0.88 -4.96 8.68
N MET A 189 0.42 -4.71 8.52
CA MET A 189 0.96 -3.35 8.45
C MET A 189 0.59 -2.61 7.18
N LEU A 190 0.68 -3.29 6.04
CA LEU A 190 0.53 -2.68 4.73
C LEU A 190 -0.90 -2.76 4.19
N GLY A 191 -1.71 -3.73 4.64
CA GLY A 191 -3.05 -3.95 4.13
C GLY A 191 -3.05 -4.13 2.61
N ASP A 192 -3.86 -3.35 1.91
CA ASP A 192 -4.01 -3.39 0.45
C ASP A 192 -2.77 -2.89 -0.33
N ASN A 193 -1.78 -2.35 0.37
CA ASN A 193 -0.52 -1.92 -0.24
C ASN A 193 0.47 -3.08 -0.44
N LEU A 194 0.14 -4.28 0.06
CA LEU A 194 0.91 -5.50 -0.12
C LEU A 194 0.14 -6.47 -1.02
N LYS A 195 0.83 -7.00 -2.03
CA LYS A 195 0.30 -8.02 -2.92
C LYS A 195 1.05 -9.34 -2.75
N ASN A 196 0.30 -10.42 -2.55
CA ASN A 196 0.85 -11.76 -2.66
C ASN A 196 0.89 -12.17 -4.13
N GLY A 197 2.00 -12.74 -4.57
CA GLY A 197 2.17 -13.11 -5.98
C GLY A 197 3.37 -14.02 -6.20
N SER A 198 3.72 -14.25 -7.46
CA SER A 198 4.88 -15.05 -7.83
C SER A 198 5.84 -14.27 -8.73
N ILE A 199 7.10 -14.20 -8.36
CA ILE A 199 8.18 -13.59 -9.15
C ILE A 199 8.25 -14.24 -10.55
N ALA A 200 8.08 -15.56 -10.63
CA ALA A 200 8.06 -16.26 -11.91
C ALA A 200 6.90 -15.78 -12.83
N LYS A 201 5.75 -15.40 -12.25
CA LYS A 201 4.63 -14.83 -13.01
C LYS A 201 4.93 -13.39 -13.44
N VAL A 202 5.57 -12.59 -12.59
CA VAL A 202 5.98 -11.21 -12.91
C VAL A 202 6.95 -11.19 -14.08
N GLU A 203 7.92 -12.11 -14.12
CA GLU A 203 8.86 -12.23 -15.25
C GLU A 203 8.16 -12.57 -16.57
N ARG A 204 7.11 -13.40 -16.55
CA ARG A 204 6.48 -13.93 -17.77
C ARG A 204 5.30 -13.10 -18.27
N SER A 205 4.62 -12.36 -17.40
CA SER A 205 3.33 -11.73 -17.73
C SER A 205 3.37 -10.22 -17.57
N PRO A 206 3.11 -9.43 -18.63
CA PRO A 206 2.97 -7.99 -18.54
C PRO A 206 1.80 -7.57 -17.63
N PHE A 207 0.71 -8.33 -17.64
CA PHE A 207 -0.44 -8.08 -16.75
C PHE A 207 -0.08 -8.22 -15.26
N ALA A 208 0.75 -9.22 -14.92
CA ALA A 208 1.21 -9.39 -13.55
C ALA A 208 2.12 -8.23 -13.10
N ARG A 209 2.85 -7.61 -14.03
CA ARG A 209 3.62 -6.39 -13.75
C ARG A 209 2.70 -5.19 -13.52
N ALA A 210 1.70 -4.98 -14.40
CA ALA A 210 0.73 -3.90 -14.24
C ALA A 210 -0.07 -3.99 -12.93
N ASP A 211 -0.34 -5.21 -12.48
CA ASP A 211 -0.99 -5.46 -11.17
C ASP A 211 -0.17 -4.97 -9.96
N LEU A 212 1.12 -4.69 -10.14
CA LEU A 212 2.01 -4.19 -9.08
C LEU A 212 2.09 -2.65 -9.06
N GLU A 213 1.45 -1.99 -10.01
CA GLU A 213 1.37 -0.53 -10.02
C GLU A 213 0.76 -0.02 -8.72
N HIS A 214 1.43 0.93 -8.08
CA HIS A 214 1.07 1.51 -6.79
C HIS A 214 1.13 0.56 -5.58
N GLN A 215 1.60 -0.67 -5.72
CA GLN A 215 1.87 -1.54 -4.57
C GLN A 215 3.19 -1.14 -3.89
N LEU A 216 3.20 -1.18 -2.56
CA LEU A 216 4.43 -0.95 -1.79
C LEU A 216 5.31 -2.21 -1.75
N VAL A 217 4.69 -3.36 -1.58
CA VAL A 217 5.40 -4.64 -1.45
C VAL A 217 4.71 -5.75 -2.22
N MET A 218 5.49 -6.63 -2.82
CA MET A 218 5.05 -7.93 -3.31
C MET A 218 5.77 -9.04 -2.56
N VAL A 219 5.01 -9.96 -1.99
CA VAL A 219 5.51 -11.16 -1.30
C VAL A 219 5.36 -12.38 -2.20
N ASP A 220 6.41 -13.18 -2.33
CA ASP A 220 6.39 -14.52 -2.94
C ASP A 220 6.77 -15.54 -1.85
N ASP A 221 5.76 -16.15 -1.21
CA ASP A 221 5.92 -17.00 -0.03
C ASP A 221 6.47 -18.40 -0.35
N ASP A 222 6.42 -18.81 -1.61
CA ASP A 222 6.90 -20.12 -2.07
C ASP A 222 7.76 -19.98 -3.34
N MET A 223 8.71 -19.06 -3.31
CA MET A 223 9.57 -18.83 -4.45
C MET A 223 10.52 -20.00 -4.69
N LYS A 224 10.51 -20.54 -5.90
CA LYS A 224 11.53 -21.48 -6.36
C LYS A 224 12.76 -20.73 -6.82
N MET A 225 13.94 -21.18 -6.43
CA MET A 225 15.24 -20.55 -6.81
C MET A 225 15.44 -20.48 -8.34
N GLU A 226 14.80 -21.37 -9.10
CA GLU A 226 14.79 -21.33 -10.57
C GLU A 226 14.15 -20.05 -11.13
N ALA A 227 13.24 -19.42 -10.41
CA ALA A 227 12.63 -18.15 -10.79
C ALA A 227 13.67 -17.02 -10.91
N LEU A 228 14.80 -17.13 -10.23
CA LEU A 228 15.90 -16.16 -10.28
C LEU A 228 16.89 -16.39 -11.43
N LYS A 229 16.71 -17.44 -12.25
CA LYS A 229 17.54 -17.67 -13.44
C LYS A 229 17.24 -16.67 -14.57
N SER A 230 16.01 -16.15 -14.62
CA SER A 230 15.61 -15.07 -15.54
C SER A 230 15.03 -13.95 -14.70
N THR A 231 15.70 -12.81 -14.64
CA THR A 231 15.36 -11.69 -13.74
C THR A 231 15.41 -10.33 -14.45
N HIS A 232 15.17 -10.33 -15.76
CA HIS A 232 15.25 -9.11 -16.56
C HIS A 232 14.22 -8.07 -16.09
N TYR A 233 12.95 -8.47 -16.02
CA TYR A 233 11.88 -7.58 -15.59
C TYR A 233 11.92 -7.30 -14.07
N LEU A 234 12.29 -8.29 -13.27
CA LEU A 234 12.46 -8.10 -11.83
C LEU A 234 13.53 -7.03 -11.55
N LYS A 235 14.67 -7.09 -12.23
CA LYS A 235 15.71 -6.05 -12.13
C LYS A 235 15.19 -4.69 -12.54
N SER A 236 14.53 -4.60 -13.70
CA SER A 236 13.96 -3.35 -14.18
C SER A 236 12.96 -2.76 -13.17
N LEU A 237 12.14 -3.58 -12.52
CA LEU A 237 11.18 -3.15 -11.50
C LEU A 237 11.87 -2.66 -10.20
N ILE A 238 12.93 -3.36 -9.77
CA ILE A 238 13.70 -2.96 -8.57
C ILE A 238 14.44 -1.65 -8.79
N THR A 239 14.93 -1.40 -10.01
CA THR A 239 15.74 -0.23 -10.35
C THR A 239 14.97 0.87 -11.10
N ALA A 240 13.65 0.73 -11.25
CA ALA A 240 12.84 1.64 -12.05
C ALA A 240 12.86 3.08 -11.50
N GLU A 241 13.65 3.94 -12.11
CA GLU A 241 13.69 5.38 -11.83
C GLU A 241 12.79 6.18 -12.77
N ILE A 242 12.42 5.57 -13.90
CA ILE A 242 11.55 6.14 -14.94
C ILE A 242 10.29 5.28 -15.08
N PRO A 243 9.18 5.84 -15.62
CA PRO A 243 7.98 5.09 -15.91
C PRO A 243 8.26 3.89 -16.81
N MET A 244 7.57 2.78 -16.55
CA MET A 244 7.67 1.53 -17.33
C MET A 244 6.43 1.32 -18.17
N ASP A 245 6.59 0.61 -19.29
CA ASP A 245 5.48 0.18 -20.12
C ASP A 245 4.68 -0.93 -19.42
N LEU A 246 3.40 -0.67 -19.15
CA LEU A 246 2.48 -1.55 -18.45
C LEU A 246 1.29 -1.89 -19.34
N GLU A 247 0.81 -3.12 -19.24
CA GLU A 247 -0.34 -3.61 -20.00
C GLU A 247 -1.45 -4.10 -19.10
N ARG A 248 -2.68 -3.66 -19.34
CA ARG A 248 -3.89 -4.19 -18.72
C ARG A 248 -4.74 -4.92 -19.76
N LYS A 249 -5.46 -5.94 -19.31
CA LYS A 249 -6.30 -6.74 -20.21
C LYS A 249 -7.41 -5.88 -20.81
N GLY A 250 -7.42 -5.76 -22.15
CA GLY A 250 -8.42 -4.99 -22.88
C GLY A 250 -8.16 -3.47 -22.95
N GLU A 251 -7.01 -3.02 -22.48
CA GLU A 251 -6.56 -1.62 -22.55
C GLU A 251 -5.28 -1.51 -23.37
N GLN A 252 -5.02 -0.33 -23.93
CA GLN A 252 -3.72 -0.05 -24.55
C GLN A 252 -2.63 0.04 -23.47
N SER A 253 -1.39 -0.31 -23.86
CA SER A 253 -0.25 -0.12 -22.97
C SER A 253 -0.07 1.36 -22.59
N TYR A 254 0.43 1.60 -21.40
CA TYR A 254 0.64 2.94 -20.86
C TYR A 254 1.90 2.99 -20.00
N GLN A 255 2.40 4.21 -19.74
CA GLN A 255 3.57 4.42 -18.89
C GLN A 255 3.15 4.58 -17.43
N GLY A 256 3.58 3.65 -16.56
CA GLY A 256 3.28 3.66 -15.12
C GLY A 256 4.52 3.79 -14.26
N GLN A 257 4.39 4.49 -13.13
CA GLN A 257 5.45 4.64 -12.14
C GLN A 257 5.44 3.46 -11.18
N MET A 258 6.57 2.76 -11.09
CA MET A 258 6.74 1.59 -10.24
C MET A 258 7.64 1.91 -9.05
N TYR A 259 7.22 1.47 -7.85
CA TYR A 259 8.01 1.59 -6.62
C TYR A 259 7.84 0.37 -5.70
N VAL A 260 7.38 -0.77 -6.26
CA VAL A 260 7.17 -2.01 -5.52
C VAL A 260 8.49 -2.62 -5.07
N ARG A 261 8.57 -3.06 -3.81
CA ARG A 261 9.66 -3.87 -3.28
C ARG A 261 9.28 -5.34 -3.29
N PHE A 262 10.25 -6.19 -3.54
CA PHE A 262 10.05 -7.62 -3.63
C PHE A 262 10.58 -8.31 -2.39
N TRP A 263 9.77 -9.19 -1.83
CA TRP A 263 10.12 -10.00 -0.68
C TRP A 263 9.82 -11.47 -0.92
N PRO A 264 10.71 -12.19 -1.58
CA PRO A 264 10.59 -13.62 -1.75
C PRO A 264 11.10 -14.39 -0.52
N PHE A 265 10.43 -15.50 -0.22
CA PHE A 265 10.82 -16.50 0.76
C PHE A 265 11.27 -17.78 0.04
N PRO A 266 12.48 -17.85 -0.49
CA PRO A 266 12.94 -19.05 -1.18
C PRO A 266 13.18 -20.19 -0.19
N MET A 267 12.73 -21.39 -0.56
CA MET A 267 13.17 -22.61 0.12
C MET A 267 14.63 -22.90 -0.26
N ALA A 268 15.49 -23.03 0.73
CA ALA A 268 16.88 -23.42 0.52
C ALA A 268 16.97 -24.94 0.50
N ILE A 269 17.55 -25.47 -0.56
CA ILE A 269 18.03 -26.84 -0.59
C ILE A 269 19.40 -26.83 0.12
N TRP A 270 19.47 -27.20 1.42
CA TRP A 270 20.70 -27.31 2.22
C TRP A 270 21.31 -26.01 2.80
N ASN A 271 20.78 -25.56 3.92
CA ASN A 271 21.57 -24.81 4.92
C ASN A 271 20.82 -24.86 6.27
N PRO A 272 21.45 -25.27 7.38
CA PRO A 272 20.76 -25.46 8.66
C PRO A 272 20.38 -24.14 9.38
N TYR A 273 20.76 -22.98 8.85
CA TYR A 273 20.50 -21.68 9.49
C TYR A 273 19.65 -20.76 8.59
N THR A 274 18.66 -20.14 9.20
CA THR A 274 17.92 -19.04 8.56
C THR A 274 18.85 -17.82 8.48
N THR A 275 19.10 -17.32 7.29
CA THR A 275 19.89 -16.12 7.07
C THR A 275 19.15 -15.14 6.19
N ILE A 276 19.21 -13.86 6.54
CA ILE A 276 18.83 -12.78 5.65
C ILE A 276 19.99 -12.57 4.68
N ARG A 277 19.67 -12.64 3.39
CA ARG A 277 20.56 -12.17 2.36
C ARG A 277 19.87 -11.10 1.55
N THR A 278 20.42 -9.92 1.58
CA THR A 278 20.07 -8.88 0.66
C THR A 278 20.67 -9.24 -0.70
N ALA A 279 19.82 -9.53 -1.66
CA ALA A 279 20.24 -9.81 -3.03
C ALA A 279 19.70 -8.72 -3.95
N PHE A 280 20.53 -8.31 -4.87
CA PHE A 280 20.34 -7.41 -5.99
C PHE A 280 20.61 -5.93 -5.70
N THR A 281 21.81 -5.55 -6.05
CA THR A 281 22.10 -4.30 -6.73
C THR A 281 22.07 -4.57 -8.24
N ALA A 282 21.77 -3.58 -9.06
CA ALA A 282 21.68 -3.72 -10.51
C ALA A 282 22.87 -4.44 -11.18
N ASP A 283 24.01 -4.50 -10.51
CA ASP A 283 25.28 -5.02 -11.04
C ASP A 283 25.63 -6.46 -10.63
N SER A 284 24.87 -7.15 -9.77
CA SER A 284 25.33 -8.45 -9.30
C SER A 284 24.25 -9.51 -9.08
N LEU A 285 23.97 -10.26 -10.13
CA LEU A 285 23.42 -11.63 -10.03
C LEU A 285 24.45 -12.64 -9.47
N SER A 286 25.70 -12.23 -9.27
CA SER A 286 26.81 -13.14 -9.04
C SER A 286 27.38 -13.16 -7.62
N CYS A 287 26.77 -12.47 -6.64
CA CYS A 287 27.39 -12.43 -5.32
C CYS A 287 26.47 -12.77 -4.16
N LEU A 288 26.40 -14.04 -3.86
CA LEU A 288 25.93 -14.63 -2.60
C LEU A 288 26.90 -14.34 -1.41
N SER A 289 27.82 -13.38 -1.53
CA SER A 289 28.96 -13.31 -0.62
C SER A 289 29.50 -11.91 -0.30
N ARG A 290 28.68 -10.88 -0.15
CA ARG A 290 29.21 -9.63 0.44
C ARG A 290 28.19 -8.95 1.34
N ARG A 291 28.24 -9.28 2.65
CA ARG A 291 27.48 -8.65 3.74
C ARG A 291 27.63 -7.11 3.82
N ASN A 292 28.73 -6.53 3.36
CA ASN A 292 29.10 -5.14 3.66
C ASN A 292 28.61 -4.07 2.66
N LEU A 293 28.39 -4.41 1.40
CA LEU A 293 28.08 -3.40 0.36
C LEU A 293 26.64 -2.88 0.39
N LEU A 294 25.72 -3.66 0.91
CA LEU A 294 24.30 -3.31 0.94
C LEU A 294 23.92 -2.52 2.18
N THR A 295 24.47 -2.87 3.32
CA THR A 295 24.39 -2.05 4.53
C THR A 295 25.00 -0.68 4.25
N GLU A 296 26.11 -0.60 3.52
CA GLU A 296 26.71 0.66 3.11
C GLU A 296 25.85 1.46 2.11
N ARG A 297 25.25 0.83 1.09
CA ARG A 297 24.41 1.54 0.10
C ARG A 297 23.08 1.97 0.70
N MET A 298 22.43 1.12 1.47
CA MET A 298 21.19 1.47 2.17
C MET A 298 21.48 2.50 3.27
N THR A 299 22.56 2.35 4.03
CA THR A 299 23.03 3.33 5.01
C THR A 299 23.48 4.63 4.33
N ARG A 300 24.11 4.57 3.15
CA ARG A 300 24.43 5.75 2.36
C ARG A 300 23.17 6.41 1.82
N PHE A 301 22.23 5.67 1.25
CA PHE A 301 20.92 6.17 0.84
C PHE A 301 20.18 6.83 2.01
N LEU A 302 20.15 6.18 3.17
CA LEU A 302 19.54 6.70 4.39
C LEU A 302 20.28 7.89 4.98
N ARG A 303 21.60 8.04 4.71
CA ARG A 303 22.42 9.19 5.15
C ARG A 303 22.44 10.36 4.17
N THR A 304 22.40 10.10 2.86
CA THR A 304 22.49 11.13 1.81
C THR A 304 21.14 11.64 1.36
N SER A 305 20.08 10.83 1.44
CA SER A 305 18.73 11.32 1.37
C SER A 305 18.43 12.08 2.67
N SER A 306 17.56 13.09 2.61
CA SER A 306 17.10 13.88 3.77
C SER A 306 16.40 13.04 4.85
N PHE A 307 16.83 11.80 5.06
CA PHE A 307 16.29 10.79 5.95
C PHE A 307 17.21 10.44 7.14
N PRO A 308 17.80 11.41 7.87
CA PRO A 308 18.73 11.10 8.96
C PRO A 308 18.08 10.36 10.16
N ARG A 309 16.77 10.15 10.15
CA ARG A 309 16.00 9.62 11.29
C ARG A 309 15.23 8.32 11.02
N LEU A 310 15.48 7.62 9.92
CA LEU A 310 14.87 6.30 9.69
C LEU A 310 15.24 5.26 10.79
N ARG A 311 16.32 5.49 11.56
CA ARG A 311 16.61 4.71 12.77
C ARG A 311 15.51 4.86 13.85
N VAL A 312 14.87 6.01 13.95
CA VAL A 312 13.74 6.23 14.85
C VAL A 312 12.49 5.50 14.34
N PHE A 313 12.35 5.37 13.02
CA PHE A 313 11.27 4.62 12.39
C PHE A 313 11.32 3.13 12.64
N SER A 314 12.51 2.51 12.69
CA SER A 314 12.61 1.09 12.96
C SER A 314 11.99 0.71 14.31
N TYR A 315 12.14 1.53 15.34
CA TYR A 315 11.48 1.34 16.63
C TYR A 315 10.00 1.79 16.60
N GLY A 316 9.68 2.92 16.00
CA GLY A 316 8.32 3.48 15.96
C GLY A 316 7.35 2.66 15.11
N VAL A 317 7.78 2.10 13.99
CA VAL A 317 6.93 1.28 13.12
C VAL A 317 6.57 -0.06 13.76
N TRP A 318 7.49 -0.66 14.52
CA TRP A 318 7.19 -1.86 15.32
C TRP A 318 6.11 -1.63 16.37
N MET A 319 6.02 -0.40 16.90
CA MET A 319 5.07 -0.02 17.93
C MET A 319 3.62 0.08 17.43
N VAL A 320 3.44 0.28 16.13
CA VAL A 320 2.10 0.47 15.51
C VAL A 320 1.38 -0.85 15.22
N CYS A 321 2.09 -1.97 15.19
CA CYS A 321 1.52 -3.28 14.80
C CYS A 321 0.89 -4.09 15.93
N VAL A 322 0.87 -3.62 17.16
CA VAL A 322 0.44 -4.38 18.36
C VAL A 322 -0.85 -3.84 18.98
N GLY A 323 -1.64 -3.09 18.22
CA GLY A 323 -2.97 -2.63 18.63
C GLY A 323 -4.08 -3.46 18.03
#